data_d226e89a1dc1b3fa512800e74f401e20
#
_entry.id   d226e89a1dc1b3fa512800e74f401e20
#
_cell.length_a   1.000
_cell.length_b   1.000
_cell.length_c   1.000
_cell.angle_alpha   90.00
_cell.angle_beta   90.00
_cell.angle_gamma   90.00
#
_symmetry.space_group_name_H-M   'P 1'
#
loop_
_entity.id
_entity.type
_entity.pdbx_description
1 polymer ?
#
loop_
_entity_poly.entity_id
_entity_poly.type
_entity_poly.pdbx_seq_one_letter_code
_entity_poly.pdbx_strand_id
1 'polypeptide(L)'
;MERYYTYSRFIKEYFGEKLYKICLDGGFTCPNRDGTLATGGCIFCSEGGSGEFTENASLSVSEQIHLGKSQTSRKYQGEHYIAYFQAFTNTYAPVDRLRALYEEAITAPEIVALSIGTRPDCITPEILDLLEELNKRKSVFIEMGLQTSHDSTASFLNRAYPTETFTKTCHALAEAGIRVTAHIILGLPGETLDMELDTI
;
A
#
# COMPACT_ATOMS: atom_id res chain seq x y z
N MET A 1 20.52 -7.99 20.36
CA MET A 1 20.58 -8.59 19.00
C MET A 1 19.17 -8.52 18.43
N GLU A 2 18.98 -7.83 17.31
CA GLU A 2 17.67 -7.80 16.63
C GLU A 2 17.38 -9.19 16.07
N ARG A 3 16.16 -9.70 16.31
CA ARG A 3 15.77 -11.05 15.89
C ARG A 3 15.28 -11.11 14.44
N TYR A 4 14.98 -9.96 13.85
CA TYR A 4 14.49 -9.83 12.48
C TYR A 4 14.90 -8.49 11.87
N TYR A 5 14.88 -8.40 10.55
CA TYR A 5 15.16 -7.18 9.82
C TYR A 5 13.93 -6.27 9.79
N THR A 6 13.99 -5.16 10.52
CA THR A 6 12.84 -4.26 10.68
C THR A 6 12.66 -3.36 9.46
N TYR A 7 11.39 -2.96 9.16
CA TYR A 7 11.11 -1.95 8.14
C TYR A 7 11.85 -0.62 8.40
N SER A 8 11.92 -0.20 9.65
CA SER A 8 12.66 1.01 10.04
C SER A 8 14.15 0.92 9.71
N ARG A 9 14.74 -0.27 9.86
CA ARG A 9 16.14 -0.52 9.49
C ARG A 9 16.30 -0.51 7.97
N PHE A 10 15.41 -1.17 7.23
CA PHE A 10 15.40 -1.14 5.77
C PHE A 10 15.34 0.29 5.24
N ILE A 11 14.40 1.12 5.73
CA ILE A 11 14.27 2.53 5.30
C ILE A 11 15.55 3.32 5.57
N LYS A 12 16.15 3.15 6.77
CA LYS A 12 17.39 3.85 7.11
C LYS A 12 18.57 3.43 6.23
N GLU A 13 18.68 2.15 5.90
CA GLU A 13 19.74 1.65 5.02
C GLU A 13 19.51 2.08 3.57
N TYR A 14 18.26 2.13 3.10
CA TYR A 14 17.92 2.46 1.72
C TYR A 14 18.02 3.96 1.43
N PHE A 15 17.56 4.81 2.34
CA PHE A 15 17.55 6.28 2.16
C PHE A 15 18.68 7.00 2.90
N GLY A 16 19.46 6.31 3.74
CA GLY A 16 20.48 6.90 4.59
C GLY A 16 19.94 7.60 5.85
N GLU A 17 18.63 7.71 5.99
CA GLU A 17 17.94 8.37 7.09
C GLU A 17 16.65 7.67 7.50
N LYS A 18 16.16 8.00 8.69
CA LYS A 18 14.84 7.56 9.14
C LYS A 18 13.76 8.40 8.47
N LEU A 19 12.77 7.76 7.86
CA LEU A 19 11.61 8.43 7.27
C LEU A 19 10.34 8.05 8.02
N TYR A 20 9.33 8.94 7.95
CA TYR A 20 7.98 8.67 8.40
C TYR A 20 7.02 8.68 7.21
N LYS A 21 5.97 7.85 7.29
CA LYS A 21 4.88 7.87 6.34
C LYS A 21 3.90 8.98 6.72
N ILE A 22 3.48 9.76 5.73
CA ILE A 22 2.31 10.62 5.80
C ILE A 22 1.19 9.87 5.10
N CYS A 23 0.14 9.56 5.84
CA CYS A 23 -1.01 8.80 5.35
C CYS A 23 -1.93 9.71 4.55
N LEU A 24 -2.22 9.31 3.31
CA LEU A 24 -3.02 10.06 2.34
C LEU A 24 -4.25 9.27 1.93
N ASP A 25 -5.37 9.95 1.79
CA ASP A 25 -6.59 9.40 1.21
C ASP A 25 -6.82 9.99 -0.20
N GLY A 26 -6.76 9.14 -1.21
CA GLY A 26 -7.03 9.52 -2.60
C GLY A 26 -8.52 9.47 -2.98
N GLY A 27 -9.42 9.21 -2.05
CA GLY A 27 -10.85 9.06 -2.29
C GLY A 27 -11.19 7.83 -3.13
N PHE A 28 -10.49 6.73 -2.90
CA PHE A 28 -10.70 5.47 -3.60
C PHE A 28 -11.78 4.62 -2.92
N THR A 29 -12.21 3.59 -3.62
CA THR A 29 -13.02 2.48 -3.09
C THR A 29 -12.28 1.15 -3.30
N CYS A 30 -12.99 0.04 -3.15
CA CYS A 30 -12.46 -1.30 -3.36
C CYS A 30 -13.45 -2.11 -4.21
N PRO A 31 -13.00 -2.83 -5.25
CA PRO A 31 -13.89 -3.66 -6.08
C PRO A 31 -14.58 -4.77 -5.27
N ASN A 32 -14.03 -5.12 -4.11
CA ASN A 32 -14.63 -6.06 -3.17
C ASN A 32 -15.73 -5.43 -2.27
N ARG A 33 -16.02 -4.13 -2.45
CA ARG A 33 -17.02 -3.37 -1.68
C ARG A 33 -18.09 -2.71 -2.53
N ASP A 34 -17.72 -2.23 -3.70
CA ASP A 34 -18.61 -1.42 -4.57
C ASP A 34 -19.53 -2.26 -5.48
N GLY A 35 -19.46 -3.59 -5.37
CA GLY A 35 -20.26 -4.51 -6.15
C GLY A 35 -19.60 -4.98 -7.45
N THR A 36 -18.42 -4.49 -7.79
CA THR A 36 -17.69 -4.94 -8.99
C THR A 36 -17.27 -6.41 -8.89
N LEU A 37 -16.69 -6.82 -7.78
CA LEU A 37 -16.34 -8.22 -7.47
C LEU A 37 -17.29 -8.78 -6.39
N ALA A 38 -17.46 -8.07 -5.31
CA ALA A 38 -18.30 -8.43 -4.18
C ALA A 38 -18.77 -7.19 -3.42
N THR A 39 -19.60 -7.39 -2.40
CA THR A 39 -20.07 -6.36 -1.48
C THR A 39 -19.55 -6.65 -0.07
N GLY A 40 -19.38 -5.60 0.76
CA GLY A 40 -18.98 -5.72 2.18
C GLY A 40 -17.48 -5.80 2.43
N GLY A 41 -16.66 -6.14 1.43
CA GLY A 41 -15.20 -6.21 1.58
C GLY A 41 -14.69 -7.49 2.26
N CYS A 42 -13.41 -7.50 2.59
CA CYS A 42 -12.79 -8.56 3.37
C CYS A 42 -13.24 -8.47 4.84
N ILE A 43 -13.38 -9.62 5.53
CA ILE A 43 -13.89 -9.67 6.91
C ILE A 43 -13.00 -8.96 7.95
N PHE A 44 -11.73 -8.77 7.64
CA PHE A 44 -10.75 -8.06 8.49
C PHE A 44 -10.65 -6.56 8.18
N CYS A 45 -11.31 -6.08 7.13
CA CYS A 45 -11.18 -4.70 6.67
C CYS A 45 -12.22 -3.81 7.35
N SER A 46 -11.78 -2.73 8.01
CA SER A 46 -12.66 -1.74 8.63
C SER A 46 -13.58 -1.03 7.62
N GLU A 47 -14.60 -0.33 8.08
CA GLU A 47 -15.46 0.50 7.23
C GLU A 47 -14.66 1.56 6.49
N GLY A 48 -13.63 2.14 7.13
CA GLY A 48 -12.72 3.12 6.56
C GLY A 48 -11.66 2.56 5.62
N GLY A 49 -11.69 1.23 5.31
CA GLY A 49 -10.72 0.64 4.40
C GLY A 49 -9.27 0.75 4.87
N SER A 50 -9.01 0.69 6.18
CA SER A 50 -7.73 0.93 6.85
C SER A 50 -7.22 2.38 6.74
N GLY A 51 -8.15 3.33 6.54
CA GLY A 51 -7.87 4.77 6.44
C GLY A 51 -8.01 5.55 7.75
N GLU A 52 -7.97 4.88 8.91
CA GLU A 52 -8.19 5.51 10.23
C GLU A 52 -7.15 6.59 10.58
N PHE A 53 -6.04 6.62 9.88
CA PHE A 53 -4.95 7.58 10.10
C PHE A 53 -4.76 8.55 8.92
N THR A 54 -5.67 8.55 7.94
CA THR A 54 -5.64 9.49 6.82
C THR A 54 -6.40 10.77 7.16
N GLU A 55 -6.06 11.83 6.43
CA GLU A 55 -6.84 13.06 6.40
C GLU A 55 -8.11 12.86 5.54
N ASN A 56 -8.96 13.89 5.50
CA ASN A 56 -10.18 13.85 4.71
C ASN A 56 -9.85 13.86 3.20
N ALA A 57 -10.40 12.90 2.45
CA ALA A 57 -10.25 12.77 1.00
C ALA A 57 -10.75 13.99 0.18
N SER A 58 -11.48 14.92 0.78
CA SER A 58 -11.88 16.17 0.12
C SER A 58 -10.75 17.20 0.02
N LEU A 59 -9.66 17.02 0.78
CA LEU A 59 -8.48 17.85 0.73
C LEU A 59 -7.59 17.43 -0.44
N SER A 60 -6.87 18.39 -1.04
CA SER A 60 -5.82 18.06 -2.00
C SER A 60 -4.70 17.23 -1.34
N VAL A 61 -3.94 16.53 -2.14
CA VAL A 61 -2.78 15.74 -1.64
C VAL A 61 -1.79 16.65 -0.92
N SER A 62 -1.55 17.84 -1.45
CA SER A 62 -0.66 18.84 -0.86
C SER A 62 -1.14 19.33 0.51
N GLU A 63 -2.44 19.55 0.69
CA GLU A 63 -3.02 19.92 1.98
C GLU A 63 -2.90 18.76 2.99
N GLN A 64 -3.17 17.53 2.57
CA GLN A 64 -3.00 16.34 3.42
C GLN A 64 -1.53 16.16 3.85
N ILE A 65 -0.57 16.37 2.94
CA ILE A 65 0.87 16.33 3.27
C ILE A 65 1.20 17.38 4.32
N HIS A 66 0.72 18.61 4.16
CA HIS A 66 0.98 19.70 5.11
C HIS A 66 0.44 19.37 6.51
N LEU A 67 -0.79 18.85 6.61
CA LEU A 67 -1.41 18.45 7.87
C LEU A 67 -0.67 17.27 8.51
N GLY A 68 -0.36 16.22 7.74
CA GLY A 68 0.36 15.05 8.21
C GLY A 68 1.76 15.39 8.75
N LYS A 69 2.48 16.33 8.12
CA LYS A 69 3.75 16.87 8.66
C LYS A 69 3.55 17.51 10.04
N SER A 70 2.54 18.34 10.16
CA SER A 70 2.23 19.00 11.44
C SER A 70 1.95 17.99 12.56
N GLN A 71 1.21 16.92 12.27
CA GLN A 71 0.89 15.86 13.24
C GLN A 71 2.12 15.03 13.63
N THR A 72 3.02 14.78 12.68
CA THR A 72 4.24 13.99 12.92
C THR A 72 5.36 14.78 13.58
N SER A 73 5.33 16.10 13.54
CA SER A 73 6.40 17.01 14.01
C SER A 73 6.82 16.78 15.47
N ARG A 74 5.91 16.30 16.34
CA ARG A 74 6.21 15.97 17.73
C ARG A 74 7.06 14.70 17.90
N LYS A 75 7.01 13.78 16.93
CA LYS A 75 7.68 12.47 16.98
C LYS A 75 8.86 12.38 16.03
N TYR A 76 8.92 13.29 15.04
CA TYR A 76 9.91 13.26 13.97
C TYR A 76 10.43 14.67 13.69
N GLN A 77 11.75 14.82 13.72
CA GLN A 77 12.45 16.09 13.48
C GLN A 77 13.15 16.14 12.09
N GLY A 78 12.94 15.10 11.26
CA GLY A 78 13.47 15.09 9.89
C GLY A 78 12.61 15.90 8.93
N GLU A 79 13.17 16.15 7.74
CA GLU A 79 12.54 16.98 6.71
C GLU A 79 11.90 16.17 5.58
N HIS A 80 12.23 14.85 5.49
CA HIS A 80 11.79 13.99 4.41
C HIS A 80 10.78 12.93 4.86
N TYR A 81 9.82 12.63 3.98
CA TYR A 81 8.71 11.74 4.27
C TYR A 81 8.43 10.79 3.09
N ILE A 82 7.69 9.72 3.39
CA ILE A 82 7.07 8.84 2.39
C ILE A 82 5.59 9.22 2.30
N ALA A 83 5.10 9.56 1.12
CA ALA A 83 3.68 9.74 0.87
C ALA A 83 3.03 8.35 0.76
N TYR A 84 2.10 8.04 1.66
CA TYR A 84 1.48 6.72 1.76
C TYR A 84 -0.01 6.77 1.49
N PHE A 85 -0.42 6.33 0.31
CA PHE A 85 -1.82 6.13 -0.04
C PHE A 85 -2.30 4.80 0.53
N GLN A 86 -3.18 4.84 1.55
CA GLN A 86 -3.53 3.62 2.28
C GLN A 86 -5.02 3.29 2.36
N ALA A 87 -5.92 4.26 2.28
CA ALA A 87 -7.35 3.98 2.34
C ALA A 87 -7.84 3.18 1.13
N PHE A 88 -8.44 2.02 1.36
CA PHE A 88 -9.00 1.13 0.33
C PHE A 88 -7.97 0.60 -0.69
N THR A 89 -8.31 0.67 -2.00
CA THR A 89 -7.50 0.12 -3.09
C THR A 89 -6.99 1.25 -3.97
N ASN A 90 -5.77 1.71 -3.71
CA ASN A 90 -5.26 2.98 -4.24
C ASN A 90 -4.79 2.91 -5.70
N THR A 91 -4.93 1.78 -6.39
CA THR A 91 -4.79 1.66 -7.85
C THR A 91 -6.12 1.42 -8.56
N TYR A 92 -7.23 1.42 -7.83
CA TYR A 92 -8.55 1.16 -8.39
C TYR A 92 -9.22 2.46 -8.85
N ALA A 93 -8.71 3.02 -9.93
CA ALA A 93 -9.26 4.20 -10.61
C ALA A 93 -8.67 4.31 -12.03
N PRO A 94 -9.25 5.17 -12.91
CA PRO A 94 -8.64 5.51 -14.20
C PRO A 94 -7.21 6.04 -14.04
N VAL A 95 -6.31 5.66 -14.95
CA VAL A 95 -4.87 6.00 -14.90
C VAL A 95 -4.63 7.52 -14.79
N ASP A 96 -5.41 8.33 -15.51
CA ASP A 96 -5.26 9.79 -15.44
C ASP A 96 -5.51 10.36 -14.04
N ARG A 97 -6.51 9.78 -13.32
CA ARG A 97 -6.77 10.16 -11.93
C ARG A 97 -5.62 9.74 -11.00
N LEU A 98 -5.12 8.51 -11.17
CA LEU A 98 -3.97 8.01 -10.42
C LEU A 98 -2.74 8.89 -10.66
N ARG A 99 -2.46 9.21 -11.93
CA ARG A 99 -1.37 10.09 -12.32
C ARG A 99 -1.47 11.43 -11.62
N ALA A 100 -2.61 12.09 -11.67
CA ALA A 100 -2.80 13.39 -11.06
C ALA A 100 -2.48 13.39 -9.56
N LEU A 101 -2.99 12.40 -8.81
CA LEU A 101 -2.77 12.28 -7.36
C LEU A 101 -1.32 11.94 -7.01
N TYR A 102 -0.71 11.01 -7.75
CA TYR A 102 0.67 10.60 -7.49
C TYR A 102 1.68 11.68 -7.89
N GLU A 103 1.44 12.37 -9.01
CA GLU A 103 2.26 13.50 -9.44
C GLU A 103 2.21 14.65 -8.42
N GLU A 104 1.05 14.97 -7.89
CA GLU A 104 0.92 15.97 -6.83
C GLU A 104 1.75 15.57 -5.61
N ALA A 105 1.69 14.30 -5.18
CA ALA A 105 2.47 13.81 -4.05
C ALA A 105 3.98 13.88 -4.30
N ILE A 106 4.47 13.37 -5.44
CA ILE A 106 5.92 13.30 -5.69
C ILE A 106 6.54 14.66 -6.03
N THR A 107 5.73 15.64 -6.40
CA THR A 107 6.22 17.01 -6.69
C THR A 107 6.56 17.76 -5.40
N ALA A 108 5.97 17.39 -4.27
CA ALA A 108 6.32 17.96 -2.98
C ALA A 108 7.80 17.67 -2.64
N PRO A 109 8.61 18.71 -2.34
CA PRO A 109 10.06 18.54 -2.16
C PRO A 109 10.43 17.64 -0.96
N GLU A 110 9.62 17.64 0.08
CA GLU A 110 9.79 16.83 1.27
C GLU A 110 9.42 15.34 1.08
N ILE A 111 8.70 14.99 0.02
CA ILE A 111 8.35 13.60 -0.28
C ILE A 111 9.49 12.99 -1.10
N VAL A 112 10.11 11.95 -0.56
CA VAL A 112 11.23 11.23 -1.22
C VAL A 112 10.82 9.90 -1.81
N ALA A 113 9.64 9.40 -1.44
CA ALA A 113 9.10 8.15 -1.98
C ALA A 113 7.57 8.13 -1.92
N LEU A 114 6.95 7.31 -2.78
CA LEU A 114 5.56 6.89 -2.67
C LEU A 114 5.46 5.50 -2.07
N SER A 115 4.47 5.26 -1.23
CA SER A 115 4.01 3.94 -0.81
C SER A 115 2.52 3.83 -1.13
N ILE A 116 2.10 2.78 -1.80
CA ILE A 116 0.73 2.65 -2.33
C ILE A 116 0.14 1.32 -1.86
N GLY A 117 -0.86 1.41 -0.96
CA GLY A 117 -1.61 0.26 -0.48
C GLY A 117 -2.64 -0.19 -1.52
N THR A 118 -2.58 -1.43 -1.98
CA THR A 118 -3.48 -1.90 -3.02
C THR A 118 -3.70 -3.41 -3.03
N ARG A 119 -4.49 -3.87 -3.99
CA ARG A 119 -4.78 -5.26 -4.33
C ARG A 119 -4.01 -5.66 -5.60
N PRO A 120 -3.57 -6.92 -5.72
CA PRO A 120 -2.82 -7.39 -6.89
C PRO A 120 -3.66 -7.36 -8.17
N ASP A 121 -4.96 -7.65 -8.08
CA ASP A 121 -5.90 -7.67 -9.21
C ASP A 121 -6.31 -6.27 -9.72
N CYS A 122 -5.82 -5.20 -9.07
CA CYS A 122 -6.03 -3.81 -9.46
C CYS A 122 -4.77 -3.13 -10.02
N ILE A 123 -3.77 -3.89 -10.44
CA ILE A 123 -2.60 -3.38 -11.14
C ILE A 123 -2.67 -3.87 -12.59
N THR A 124 -3.25 -3.03 -13.46
CA THR A 124 -3.30 -3.28 -14.91
C THR A 124 -1.95 -2.95 -15.57
N PRO A 125 -1.69 -3.39 -16.83
CA PRO A 125 -0.48 -2.99 -17.55
C PRO A 125 -0.29 -1.47 -17.60
N GLU A 126 -1.34 -0.69 -17.87
CA GLU A 126 -1.25 0.78 -17.95
C GLU A 126 -0.91 1.40 -16.58
N ILE A 127 -1.39 0.79 -15.49
CA ILE A 127 -1.04 1.24 -14.13
C ILE A 127 0.41 0.86 -13.82
N LEU A 128 0.85 -0.32 -14.23
CA LEU A 128 2.25 -0.74 -14.07
C LEU A 128 3.20 0.22 -14.80
N ASP A 129 2.87 0.61 -16.03
CA ASP A 129 3.64 1.60 -16.81
C ASP A 129 3.73 2.95 -16.09
N LEU A 130 2.60 3.44 -15.52
CA LEU A 130 2.59 4.65 -14.71
C LEU A 130 3.50 4.53 -13.48
N LEU A 131 3.41 3.41 -12.74
CA LEU A 131 4.22 3.18 -11.55
C LEU A 131 5.71 3.10 -11.89
N GLU A 132 6.08 2.47 -13.01
CA GLU A 132 7.46 2.41 -13.51
C GLU A 132 7.99 3.80 -13.89
N GLU A 133 7.18 4.63 -14.56
CA GLU A 133 7.52 6.01 -14.88
C GLU A 133 7.81 6.83 -13.61
N LEU A 134 6.93 6.72 -12.61
CA LEU A 134 7.09 7.42 -11.33
C LEU A 134 8.32 6.93 -10.56
N ASN A 135 8.57 5.61 -10.57
CA ASN A 135 9.71 4.99 -9.89
C ASN A 135 11.08 5.45 -10.43
N LYS A 136 11.15 5.91 -11.68
CA LYS A 136 12.36 6.54 -12.26
C LYS A 136 12.65 7.93 -11.68
N ARG A 137 11.68 8.56 -11.04
CA ARG A 137 11.79 9.91 -10.45
C ARG A 137 11.97 9.88 -8.94
N LYS A 138 11.11 9.15 -8.24
CA LYS A 138 11.19 8.89 -6.80
C LYS A 138 10.77 7.45 -6.54
N SER A 139 11.41 6.80 -5.58
CA SER A 139 11.13 5.39 -5.24
C SER A 139 9.65 5.13 -5.01
N VAL A 140 9.11 4.12 -5.69
CA VAL A 140 7.73 3.64 -5.49
C VAL A 140 7.77 2.30 -4.77
N PHE A 141 6.99 2.17 -3.72
CA PHE A 141 6.76 0.94 -2.97
C PHE A 141 5.29 0.55 -3.11
N ILE A 142 5.03 -0.72 -3.37
CA ILE A 142 3.66 -1.25 -3.36
C ILE A 142 3.46 -2.08 -2.10
N GLU A 143 2.43 -1.71 -1.32
CA GLU A 143 2.00 -2.47 -0.14
C GLU A 143 0.78 -3.29 -0.52
N MET A 144 0.96 -4.59 -0.65
CA MET A 144 -0.03 -5.46 -1.27
C MET A 144 -0.50 -6.55 -0.32
N GLY A 145 -1.80 -6.68 -0.17
CA GLY A 145 -2.41 -7.70 0.68
C GLY A 145 -2.19 -9.10 0.11
N LEU A 146 -1.48 -9.98 0.82
CA LEU A 146 -1.50 -11.42 0.62
C LEU A 146 -2.44 -12.06 1.64
N GLN A 147 -2.31 -11.64 2.87
CA GLN A 147 -2.99 -12.09 4.09
C GLN A 147 -2.61 -13.53 4.46
N THR A 148 -2.76 -14.47 3.54
CA THR A 148 -2.39 -15.87 3.64
C THR A 148 -2.07 -16.42 2.24
N SER A 149 -1.16 -17.41 2.15
CA SER A 149 -0.87 -18.15 0.92
C SER A 149 -1.92 -19.25 0.63
N HIS A 150 -2.82 -19.54 1.58
CA HIS A 150 -3.82 -20.59 1.48
C HIS A 150 -5.15 -20.07 0.92
N ASP A 151 -5.51 -20.46 -0.30
CA ASP A 151 -6.71 -19.97 -0.98
C ASP A 151 -8.02 -20.35 -0.28
N SER A 152 -8.05 -21.44 0.49
CA SER A 152 -9.22 -21.78 1.33
C SER A 152 -9.45 -20.76 2.43
N THR A 153 -8.40 -20.35 3.14
CA THR A 153 -8.45 -19.28 4.14
C THR A 153 -8.74 -17.93 3.50
N ALA A 154 -8.12 -17.65 2.35
CA ALA A 154 -8.38 -16.42 1.59
C ALA A 154 -9.86 -16.29 1.17
N SER A 155 -10.49 -17.40 0.80
CA SER A 155 -11.94 -17.47 0.51
C SER A 155 -12.78 -17.20 1.76
N PHE A 156 -12.42 -17.78 2.91
CA PHE A 156 -13.05 -17.48 4.20
C PHE A 156 -12.94 -16.00 4.56
N LEU A 157 -11.78 -15.38 4.29
CA LEU A 157 -11.57 -13.93 4.51
C LEU A 157 -12.32 -13.02 3.52
N ASN A 158 -12.99 -13.59 2.52
CA ASN A 158 -13.59 -12.85 1.41
C ASN A 158 -12.57 -11.96 0.68
N ARG A 159 -11.34 -12.46 0.47
CA ARG A 159 -10.27 -11.71 -0.22
C ARG A 159 -10.56 -11.48 -1.70
N ALA A 160 -11.31 -12.38 -2.33
CA ALA A 160 -11.82 -12.32 -3.70
C ALA A 160 -10.75 -12.28 -4.82
N TYR A 161 -9.56 -12.79 -4.58
CA TYR A 161 -8.53 -13.14 -5.59
C TYR A 161 -7.68 -14.32 -5.12
N PRO A 162 -7.22 -15.19 -6.04
CA PRO A 162 -6.36 -16.32 -5.70
C PRO A 162 -4.92 -15.86 -5.43
N THR A 163 -4.16 -16.65 -4.68
CA THR A 163 -2.75 -16.41 -4.38
C THR A 163 -1.88 -16.30 -5.65
N GLU A 164 -2.24 -17.02 -6.71
CA GLU A 164 -1.56 -16.93 -8.01
C GLU A 164 -1.56 -15.49 -8.58
N THR A 165 -2.66 -14.74 -8.40
CA THR A 165 -2.74 -13.33 -8.84
C THR A 165 -1.72 -12.48 -8.11
N PHE A 166 -1.57 -12.66 -6.78
CA PHE A 166 -0.56 -11.98 -6.00
C PHE A 166 0.86 -12.28 -6.54
N THR A 167 1.17 -13.56 -6.75
CA THR A 167 2.48 -14.00 -7.25
C THR A 167 2.81 -13.39 -8.61
N LYS A 168 1.87 -13.43 -9.57
CA LYS A 168 2.05 -12.85 -10.91
C LYS A 168 2.31 -11.35 -10.84
N THR A 169 1.56 -10.64 -10.02
CA THR A 169 1.71 -9.19 -9.84
C THR A 169 3.03 -8.84 -9.18
N CYS A 170 3.49 -9.64 -8.19
CA CYS A 170 4.83 -9.46 -7.60
C CYS A 170 5.94 -9.59 -8.64
N HIS A 171 5.86 -10.58 -9.54
CA HIS A 171 6.85 -10.73 -10.61
C HIS A 171 6.86 -9.53 -11.57
N ALA A 172 5.68 -9.08 -12.02
CA ALA A 172 5.59 -7.92 -12.90
C ALA A 172 6.16 -6.64 -12.25
N LEU A 173 5.85 -6.40 -10.98
CA LEU A 173 6.40 -5.28 -10.23
C LEU A 173 7.92 -5.38 -10.04
N ALA A 174 8.44 -6.59 -9.77
CA ALA A 174 9.88 -6.82 -9.65
C ALA A 174 10.62 -6.58 -10.97
N GLU A 175 10.06 -7.00 -12.11
CA GLU A 175 10.58 -6.72 -13.45
C GLU A 175 10.63 -5.20 -13.75
N ALA A 176 9.63 -4.44 -13.28
CA ALA A 176 9.60 -2.98 -13.34
C ALA A 176 10.52 -2.29 -12.29
N GLY A 177 11.27 -3.06 -11.48
CA GLY A 177 12.15 -2.53 -10.43
C GLY A 177 11.42 -1.93 -9.23
N ILE A 178 10.14 -2.26 -9.05
CA ILE A 178 9.29 -1.78 -7.96
C ILE A 178 9.29 -2.78 -6.81
N ARG A 179 9.52 -2.30 -5.60
CA ARG A 179 9.54 -3.14 -4.40
C ARG A 179 8.14 -3.36 -3.85
N VAL A 180 7.87 -4.61 -3.45
CA VAL A 180 6.61 -5.02 -2.84
C VAL A 180 6.82 -5.28 -1.36
N THR A 181 5.90 -4.77 -0.54
CA THR A 181 5.71 -5.19 0.85
C THR A 181 4.44 -6.04 0.91
N ALA A 182 4.59 -7.32 1.18
CA ALA A 182 3.45 -8.22 1.38
C ALA A 182 2.86 -8.00 2.78
N HIS A 183 1.56 -7.75 2.84
CA HIS A 183 0.84 -7.72 4.10
C HIS A 183 0.26 -9.10 4.39
N ILE A 184 0.65 -9.70 5.50
CA ILE A 184 0.15 -11.00 5.98
C ILE A 184 -0.57 -10.84 7.32
N ILE A 185 -1.47 -11.79 7.63
CA ILE A 185 -2.17 -11.85 8.92
C ILE A 185 -1.86 -13.20 9.54
N LEU A 186 -1.31 -13.19 10.74
CA LEU A 186 -1.07 -14.39 11.54
C LEU A 186 -2.23 -14.64 12.52
N GLY A 187 -2.47 -15.88 12.89
CA GLY A 187 -3.55 -16.25 13.79
C GLY A 187 -4.92 -16.28 13.12
N LEU A 188 -4.98 -16.56 11.82
CA LEU A 188 -6.24 -16.68 11.09
C LEU A 188 -7.02 -17.92 11.53
N PRO A 189 -8.36 -17.84 11.67
CA PRO A 189 -9.18 -18.99 12.04
C PRO A 189 -9.00 -20.17 11.09
N GLY A 190 -8.65 -21.33 11.66
CA GLY A 190 -8.46 -22.56 10.90
C GLY A 190 -7.05 -22.77 10.35
N GLU A 191 -6.15 -21.81 10.48
CA GLU A 191 -4.74 -22.01 10.15
C GLU A 191 -3.94 -22.62 11.30
N THR A 192 -3.01 -23.48 10.94
CA THR A 192 -2.02 -24.06 11.86
C THR A 192 -0.73 -23.25 11.78
N LEU A 193 0.17 -23.44 12.76
CA LEU A 193 1.50 -22.82 12.73
C LEU A 193 2.28 -23.15 11.44
N ASP A 194 2.18 -24.36 10.93
CA ASP A 194 2.84 -24.74 9.68
C ASP A 194 2.29 -23.94 8.50
N MET A 195 0.97 -23.72 8.44
CA MET A 195 0.36 -22.87 7.40
C MET A 195 0.78 -21.41 7.51
N GLU A 196 0.92 -20.88 8.72
CA GLU A 196 1.46 -19.54 8.93
C GLU A 196 2.92 -19.43 8.46
N LEU A 197 3.74 -20.43 8.75
CA LEU A 197 5.13 -20.51 8.29
C LEU A 197 5.24 -20.62 6.77
N ASP A 198 4.33 -21.35 6.12
CA ASP A 198 4.24 -21.44 4.65
C ASP A 198 3.88 -20.07 4.00
N THR A 199 3.20 -19.20 4.76
CA THR A 199 2.82 -17.87 4.29
C THR A 199 3.97 -16.85 4.41
N ILE A 200 4.92 -17.06 5.35
CA ILE A 200 6.06 -16.18 5.62
C ILE A 200 7.21 -16.44 4.66
#